data_0e2abe2527144b98e4783929ed281842
#
_entry.id   0e2abe2527144b98e4783929ed281842
#
_cell.length_a   1.000
_cell.length_b   1.000
_cell.length_c   1.000
_cell.angle_alpha   90.00
_cell.angle_beta   90.00
_cell.angle_gamma   90.00
#
_symmetry.space_group_name_H-M   'P 1'
#
loop_
_entity.id
_entity.type
_entity.pdbx_description
1 polymer ?
#
loop_
_entity_poly.entity_id
_entity_poly.type
_entity_poly.pdbx_seq_one_letter_code
_entity_poly.pdbx_strand_id
1 'polypeptide(L)' 'MKRIIPDTSAVIIGAISEIVEKEDLDYPEIIVPEAVVCELEHQANANRSEGHKGLMELQKLQHMQYEGE' A
#
# COMPACT_ATOMS: atom_id res chain seq x y z
N MET A 1 7.92 -13.15 11.51
CA MET A 1 7.68 -12.21 10.40
C MET A 1 6.18 -11.88 10.31
N LYS A 2 5.87 -10.60 10.24
CA LYS A 2 4.48 -10.17 10.16
C LYS A 2 4.04 -10.08 8.70
N ARG A 3 2.87 -10.60 8.42
CA ARG A 3 2.29 -10.55 7.07
C ARG A 3 1.11 -9.59 7.05
N ILE A 4 1.12 -8.68 6.10
CA ILE A 4 0.07 -7.68 5.97
C ILE A 4 -0.59 -7.82 4.59
N ILE A 5 -1.91 -7.99 4.59
CA ILE A 5 -2.68 -8.07 3.35
C ILE A 5 -3.72 -6.94 3.40
N PRO A 6 -3.39 -5.77 2.83
CA PRO A 6 -4.29 -4.62 2.92
C PRO A 6 -5.46 -4.74 1.95
N ASP A 7 -6.58 -4.11 2.33
CA ASP A 7 -7.68 -3.93 1.39
C ASP A 7 -7.54 -2.54 0.73
N THR A 8 -8.42 -2.25 -0.23
CA THR A 8 -8.36 -1.01 -0.98
C THR A 8 -8.45 0.22 -0.07
N SER A 9 -9.35 0.21 0.89
CA SER A 9 -9.56 1.35 1.79
C SER A 9 -8.31 1.64 2.63
N ALA A 10 -7.67 0.59 3.14
CA ALA A 10 -6.46 0.75 3.95
C ALA A 10 -5.33 1.37 3.14
N VAL A 11 -5.20 0.98 1.87
CA VAL A 11 -4.18 1.54 0.99
C VAL A 11 -4.46 3.01 0.71
N ILE A 12 -5.71 3.36 0.43
CA ILE A 12 -6.08 4.74 0.10
C ILE A 12 -5.79 5.70 1.25
N ILE A 13 -6.09 5.30 2.48
CA ILE A 13 -5.86 6.19 3.63
C ILE A 13 -4.41 6.20 4.11
N GLY A 14 -3.56 5.39 3.50
CA GLY A 14 -2.15 5.35 3.86
C GLY A 14 -1.86 4.66 5.19
N ALA A 15 -2.78 3.84 5.66
CA ALA A 15 -2.65 3.21 6.98
C ALA A 15 -1.50 2.22 7.04
N ILE A 16 -1.18 1.58 5.93
CA ILE A 16 -0.19 0.51 5.92
C ILE A 16 1.22 1.05 6.19
N SER A 17 1.62 2.10 5.45
CA SER A 17 2.94 2.70 5.67
C SER A 17 3.04 3.29 7.07
N GLU A 18 1.95 3.87 7.58
CA GLU A 18 1.93 4.41 8.93
C GLU A 18 2.13 3.33 9.98
N ILE A 19 1.47 2.17 9.82
CA ILE A 19 1.64 1.05 10.74
C ILE A 19 3.08 0.55 10.72
N VAL A 20 3.66 0.39 9.54
CA VAL A 20 5.03 -0.09 9.39
C VAL A 20 6.00 0.86 10.08
N GLU A 21 5.82 2.16 9.89
CA GLU A 21 6.71 3.16 10.48
C GLU A 21 6.53 3.26 12.00
N LYS A 22 5.27 3.28 12.47
CA LYS A 22 4.99 3.47 13.89
C LYS A 22 5.38 2.26 14.74
N GLU A 23 5.12 1.07 14.24
CA GLU A 23 5.39 -0.15 14.99
C GLU A 23 6.81 -0.66 14.79
N ASP A 24 7.58 0.03 13.96
CA ASP A 24 8.98 -0.33 13.69
C ASP A 24 9.10 -1.81 13.33
N LEU A 25 8.24 -2.24 12.41
CA LEU A 25 8.23 -3.63 11.96
C LEU A 25 9.45 -3.93 11.11
N ASP A 26 10.17 -4.98 11.47
CA ASP A 26 11.33 -5.43 10.71
C ASP A 26 10.88 -6.21 9.48
N TYR A 27 11.02 -5.61 8.33
CA TYR A 27 10.79 -6.25 7.03
C TYR A 27 9.48 -7.03 6.97
N PRO A 28 8.33 -6.39 7.19
CA PRO A 28 7.06 -7.11 7.11
C PRO A 28 6.81 -7.56 5.67
N GLU A 29 6.17 -8.71 5.53
CA GLU A 29 5.74 -9.18 4.22
C GLU A 29 4.42 -8.52 3.89
N ILE A 30 4.42 -7.65 2.89
CA ILE A 30 3.22 -6.95 2.44
C ILE A 30 2.76 -7.57 1.14
N ILE A 31 1.58 -8.18 1.18
CA ILE A 31 0.99 -8.84 0.01
C ILE A 31 -0.20 -8.01 -0.45
N VAL A 32 -0.07 -7.38 -1.61
CA VAL A 32 -1.15 -6.57 -2.18
C VAL A 32 -1.90 -7.41 -3.20
N PRO A 33 -3.17 -7.76 -2.94
CA PRO A 33 -3.94 -8.53 -3.91
C PRO A 33 -4.06 -7.79 -5.23
N GLU A 34 -4.00 -8.53 -6.33
CA GLU A 34 -4.14 -7.94 -7.66
C GLU A 34 -5.43 -7.15 -7.80
N ALA A 35 -6.51 -7.62 -7.17
CA ALA A 35 -7.79 -6.94 -7.21
C ALA A 35 -7.69 -5.52 -6.63
N VAL A 36 -6.88 -5.33 -5.59
CA VAL A 36 -6.67 -4.00 -5.00
C VAL A 36 -5.95 -3.09 -5.99
N VAL A 37 -4.90 -3.59 -6.63
CA VAL A 37 -4.16 -2.82 -7.62
C VAL A 37 -5.06 -2.42 -8.78
N CYS A 38 -5.85 -3.36 -9.30
CA CYS A 38 -6.77 -3.10 -10.40
C CYS A 38 -7.81 -2.05 -10.03
N GLU A 39 -8.35 -2.12 -8.82
CA GLU A 39 -9.33 -1.16 -8.35
C GLU A 39 -8.73 0.24 -8.29
N LEU A 40 -7.51 0.36 -7.75
CA LEU A 40 -6.83 1.65 -7.65
C LEU A 40 -6.52 2.23 -9.03
N GLU A 41 -6.07 1.39 -9.96
CA GLU A 41 -5.81 1.82 -11.32
C GLU A 41 -7.08 2.31 -12.00
N HIS A 42 -8.19 1.59 -11.78
CA HIS A 42 -9.48 1.98 -12.33
C HIS A 42 -9.91 3.35 -11.80
N GLN A 43 -9.78 3.57 -10.50
CA GLN A 43 -10.13 4.85 -9.90
C GLN A 43 -9.22 5.98 -10.40
N ALA A 44 -7.93 5.71 -10.54
CA ALA A 44 -6.99 6.70 -11.04
C ALA A 44 -7.30 7.07 -12.49
N ASN A 45 -7.65 6.09 -13.32
CA ASN A 45 -8.03 6.32 -14.71
C ASN A 45 -9.34 7.10 -14.82
N ALA A 46 -10.22 6.96 -13.82
CA ALA A 46 -11.44 7.74 -13.74
C ALA A 46 -11.18 9.13 -13.11
N ASN A 47 -9.92 9.48 -12.94
CA ASN A 47 -9.50 10.78 -12.42
C ASN A 47 -9.98 11.03 -10.98
N ARG A 48 -10.03 9.97 -10.18
CA ARG A 48 -10.40 10.09 -8.78
C ARG A 48 -9.15 10.20 -7.91
N SER A 49 -9.15 11.15 -6.99
CA SER A 49 -8.00 11.38 -6.13
C SER A 49 -7.68 10.16 -5.25
N GLU A 50 -8.68 9.40 -4.86
CA GLU A 50 -8.50 8.19 -4.06
C GLU A 50 -7.60 7.17 -4.77
N GLY A 51 -7.80 7.01 -6.09
CA GLY A 51 -6.99 6.10 -6.88
C GLY A 51 -5.54 6.53 -6.90
N HIS A 52 -5.30 7.82 -7.11
CA HIS A 52 -3.94 8.36 -7.12
C HIS A 52 -3.26 8.20 -5.76
N LYS A 53 -3.99 8.48 -4.68
CA LYS A 53 -3.45 8.32 -3.33
C LYS A 53 -3.08 6.88 -3.05
N GLY A 54 -3.94 5.94 -3.45
CA GLY A 54 -3.68 4.52 -3.26
C GLY A 54 -2.46 4.05 -4.01
N LEU A 55 -2.32 4.47 -5.26
CA LEU A 55 -1.16 4.08 -6.06
C LEU A 55 0.13 4.66 -5.47
N MET A 56 0.09 5.87 -4.94
CA MET A 56 1.24 6.47 -4.27
C MET A 56 1.61 5.70 -3.01
N GLU A 57 0.63 5.23 -2.28
CA GLU A 57 0.88 4.41 -1.10
C GLU A 57 1.54 3.08 -1.47
N LEU A 58 1.08 2.43 -2.54
CA LEU A 58 1.69 1.20 -3.02
C LEU A 58 3.15 1.42 -3.41
N GLN A 59 3.42 2.53 -4.08
CA GLN A 59 4.78 2.90 -4.47
C GLN A 59 5.67 3.08 -3.24
N LYS A 60 5.15 3.75 -2.22
CA LYS A 60 5.86 3.98 -0.97
C LYS A 60 6.16 2.67 -0.26
N LEU A 61 5.18 1.76 -0.22
CA LEU A 61 5.37 0.45 0.41
C LEU A 61 6.43 -0.37 -0.31
N GLN A 62 6.41 -0.34 -1.64
CA GLN A 62 7.41 -1.04 -2.43
C GLN A 62 8.80 -0.52 -2.14
N HIS A 63 8.95 0.79 -2.05
CA HIS A 63 10.22 1.42 -1.75
C HIS A 63 10.73 1.04 -0.35
N MET A 64 9.83 1.00 0.62
CA MET A 64 10.18 0.59 1.98
C MET A 64 10.67 -0.84 2.03
N GLN A 65 10.07 -1.73 1.24
CA GLN A 65 10.50 -3.12 1.18
C GLN A 65 11.92 -3.24 0.60
N TYR A 66 12.22 -2.47 -0.44
CA TYR A 66 13.55 -2.49 -1.04
C TYR A 66 14.61 -1.93 -0.10
N GLU A 67 14.28 -0.90 0.65
CA GLU A 67 15.21 -0.34 1.61
C GLU A 67 15.52 -1.30 2.75
N GLY A 68 14.59 -2.20 3.01
CA GLY A 68 14.76 -3.21 4.03
C GLY A 68 15.81 -4.27 3.73
N GLU A 69 16.26 -4.33 2.50
CA GLU A 69 17.28 -5.29 2.13
C GLU A 69 18.68 -4.74 2.37
#